data_b399a7ac418d206c715b9a3666742b84
#
_entry.id   b399a7ac418d206c715b9a3666742b84
#
_cell.length_a   1.000
_cell.length_b   1.000
_cell.length_c   1.000
_cell.angle_alpha   90.00
_cell.angle_beta   90.00
_cell.angle_gamma   90.00
#
_symmetry.space_group_name_H-M   'P 1'
#
loop_
_entity.id
_entity.type
_entity.pdbx_description
1 polymer ?
#
loop_
_entity_poly.entity_id
_entity_poly.type
_entity_poly.pdbx_seq_one_letter_code
_entity_poly.pdbx_strand_id
1 'polypeptide(L)'
;MKKINFIKAIILSAVFQLVIFTSAYAQWKSLFNGKDLTGWNQKNGKAKYTVEKGEIVGTTVANTTNSFLCTNEEYGDFIFEVDLKVENAMNSGVQFRSLSKSEFQNNRVHGYQMEVDPTDRAWSGGIYDEARRDWLYIPNINPEGKKAFKKGDWNKYRIEAIGNTIRTWINGIPVSYLIDDMTAKGFIALQVHAIYGDMKEGMKIRWKNIRIQTTNFKPSALDKTPVINLLLNNLSEQEIAQGVKLLFNGNDFTGWRAVHGNKMPAAHWSVQNGEINVSPSDGSETGNDIVNNEQYGAFELTFDFKLSEGANSGIKYFVNESFDSDGKSGIGLEYQILDDEKHPDAKMGAAGNRTLASLYDLIPSYKLDKRFQRKIGDWNQGRIVVYPNNIVQHWLNGFKVLEYERKSNIFDALVARSKYEKYKGFGAGDKGNILLQDHGNNVSFKNLKIRELK
;
A
#
# COMPACT_ATOMS: atom_id res chain seq x y z
N MET A 1 83.41 8.89 50.69
CA MET A 1 81.96 9.26 50.72
C MET A 1 81.41 9.04 49.32
N LYS A 2 80.74 7.90 49.15
CA LYS A 2 80.13 7.55 47.86
C LYS A 2 78.60 7.68 48.00
N LYS A 3 77.98 8.50 47.16
CA LYS A 3 76.54 8.65 47.05
C LYS A 3 75.97 7.51 46.26
N ILE A 4 75.05 6.75 46.83
CA ILE A 4 74.30 5.69 46.13
C ILE A 4 72.99 6.32 45.58
N ASN A 5 72.85 6.34 44.25
CA ASN A 5 71.63 6.74 43.59
C ASN A 5 70.69 5.52 43.49
N PHE A 6 69.52 5.59 44.08
CA PHE A 6 68.44 4.65 43.89
C PHE A 6 67.58 5.05 42.63
N ILE A 7 67.68 4.22 41.64
CA ILE A 7 66.79 4.33 40.47
C ILE A 7 65.52 3.50 40.80
N LYS A 8 64.37 4.15 40.93
CA LYS A 8 63.08 3.49 40.99
C LYS A 8 62.63 3.12 39.58
N ALA A 9 62.59 1.84 39.31
CA ALA A 9 61.94 1.31 38.10
C ALA A 9 60.43 1.29 38.34
N ILE A 10 59.71 2.11 37.58
CA ILE A 10 58.22 2.07 37.49
C ILE A 10 57.88 1.06 36.41
N ILE A 11 57.33 -0.10 36.77
CA ILE A 11 56.80 -1.08 35.86
C ILE A 11 55.35 -0.60 35.52
N LEU A 12 55.19 -0.07 34.33
CA LEU A 12 53.87 0.29 33.78
C LEU A 12 53.23 -0.97 33.22
N SER A 13 52.31 -1.58 33.96
CA SER A 13 51.49 -2.71 33.51
C SER A 13 50.42 -2.21 32.56
N ALA A 14 50.64 -2.28 31.26
CA ALA A 14 49.62 -2.02 30.22
C ALA A 14 48.68 -3.25 30.15
N VAL A 15 47.55 -3.17 30.80
CA VAL A 15 46.44 -4.11 30.60
C VAL A 15 45.81 -3.83 29.22
N PHE A 16 46.20 -4.60 28.22
CA PHE A 16 45.57 -4.59 26.92
C PHE A 16 44.20 -5.29 27.08
N GLN A 17 43.12 -4.52 27.25
CA GLN A 17 41.77 -5.06 27.12
C GLN A 17 41.53 -5.38 25.64
N LEU A 18 41.65 -6.66 25.32
CA LEU A 18 41.25 -7.19 24.04
C LEU A 18 39.71 -7.11 23.95
N VAL A 19 39.19 -6.02 23.39
CA VAL A 19 37.77 -5.93 23.02
C VAL A 19 37.56 -6.88 21.87
N ILE A 20 37.13 -8.10 22.17
CA ILE A 20 36.67 -9.06 21.15
C ILE A 20 35.35 -8.50 20.61
N PHE A 21 35.40 -7.79 19.50
CA PHE A 21 34.25 -7.55 18.67
C PHE A 21 33.82 -8.91 18.11
N THR A 22 32.96 -9.61 18.80
CA THR A 22 32.21 -10.71 18.20
C THR A 22 31.29 -10.06 17.17
N SER A 23 31.69 -10.10 15.91
CA SER A 23 30.76 -9.87 14.81
C SER A 23 29.66 -10.90 14.98
N ALA A 24 28.52 -10.46 15.48
CA ALA A 24 27.33 -11.30 15.58
C ALA A 24 26.88 -11.56 14.14
N TYR A 25 27.42 -12.64 13.54
CA TYR A 25 26.95 -13.11 12.24
C TYR A 25 25.44 -13.38 12.35
N ALA A 26 24.72 -12.94 11.35
CA ALA A 26 23.31 -13.26 11.14
C ALA A 26 23.10 -14.78 11.25
N GLN A 27 22.57 -15.24 12.38
CA GLN A 27 22.46 -16.66 12.64
C GLN A 27 21.10 -17.18 12.19
N TRP A 28 21.11 -18.06 11.21
CA TRP A 28 19.95 -18.84 10.81
C TRP A 28 19.65 -19.93 11.82
N LYS A 29 18.39 -19.99 12.29
CA LYS A 29 17.83 -21.08 13.12
C LYS A 29 17.06 -22.02 12.21
N SER A 30 17.41 -23.32 12.20
CA SER A 30 16.56 -24.33 11.57
C SER A 30 15.28 -24.52 12.38
N LEU A 31 14.13 -24.51 11.73
CA LEU A 31 12.82 -24.78 12.35
C LEU A 31 12.41 -26.23 12.22
N PHE A 32 13.15 -27.04 11.46
CA PHE A 32 12.90 -28.47 11.28
C PHE A 32 14.19 -29.26 11.48
N ASN A 33 14.13 -30.29 12.30
CA ASN A 33 15.29 -31.11 12.69
C ASN A 33 15.60 -32.24 11.68
N GLY A 34 14.75 -32.43 10.65
CA GLY A 34 14.89 -33.48 9.64
C GLY A 34 14.43 -34.88 10.09
N LYS A 35 13.95 -35.03 11.32
CA LYS A 35 13.63 -36.37 11.91
C LYS A 35 12.17 -36.50 12.32
N ASP A 36 11.61 -35.50 12.97
CA ASP A 36 10.25 -35.50 13.50
C ASP A 36 9.66 -34.09 13.53
N LEU A 37 8.40 -33.98 13.94
CA LEU A 37 7.67 -32.70 14.00
C LEU A 37 7.82 -31.97 15.35
N THR A 38 8.86 -32.25 16.11
CA THR A 38 9.14 -31.52 17.36
C THR A 38 9.25 -30.02 17.06
N GLY A 39 8.56 -29.19 17.85
CA GLY A 39 8.49 -27.73 17.63
C GLY A 39 7.32 -27.29 16.76
N TRP A 40 6.52 -28.25 16.27
CA TRP A 40 5.34 -28.01 15.44
C TRP A 40 4.08 -28.61 16.05
N ASN A 41 2.91 -27.99 15.80
CA ASN A 41 1.61 -28.52 16.14
C ASN A 41 0.60 -28.24 15.01
N GLN A 42 -0.32 -29.17 14.79
CA GLN A 42 -1.36 -29.01 13.79
C GLN A 42 -2.55 -28.24 14.35
N LYS A 43 -3.07 -27.29 13.58
CA LYS A 43 -4.29 -26.54 13.85
C LYS A 43 -5.24 -26.66 12.66
N ASN A 44 -6.53 -26.61 12.96
CA ASN A 44 -7.63 -26.79 12.02
C ASN A 44 -7.46 -28.07 11.17
N GLY A 45 -8.40 -28.37 10.33
CA GLY A 45 -8.39 -29.49 9.39
C GLY A 45 -7.89 -30.83 9.90
N LYS A 46 -7.83 -31.83 9.00
CA LYS A 46 -7.44 -33.20 9.32
C LYS A 46 -6.39 -33.77 8.35
N ALA A 47 -5.71 -32.93 7.59
CA ALA A 47 -4.64 -33.37 6.70
C ALA A 47 -3.56 -34.13 7.49
N LYS A 48 -2.86 -35.02 6.83
CA LYS A 48 -1.80 -35.82 7.45
C LYS A 48 -0.46 -35.13 7.24
N TYR A 49 0.31 -34.94 8.33
CA TYR A 49 1.68 -34.45 8.26
C TYR A 49 2.62 -35.57 8.74
N THR A 50 3.59 -35.90 7.91
CA THR A 50 4.59 -36.95 8.18
C THR A 50 5.99 -36.43 7.87
N VAL A 51 7.02 -37.18 8.29
CA VAL A 51 8.40 -36.92 7.89
C VAL A 51 8.86 -38.09 7.02
N GLU A 52 9.30 -37.77 5.79
CA GLU A 52 9.83 -38.73 4.83
C GLU A 52 11.18 -38.22 4.31
N LYS A 53 12.25 -39.00 4.50
CA LYS A 53 13.61 -38.71 3.98
C LYS A 53 14.11 -37.28 4.30
N GLY A 54 13.84 -36.79 5.52
CA GLY A 54 14.27 -35.48 5.94
C GLY A 54 13.40 -34.30 5.40
N GLU A 55 12.21 -34.61 4.88
CA GLU A 55 11.22 -33.64 4.40
C GLU A 55 9.95 -33.75 5.25
N ILE A 56 9.32 -32.62 5.54
CA ILE A 56 7.91 -32.60 6.02
C ILE A 56 7.02 -32.84 4.81
N VAL A 57 6.07 -33.78 4.94
CA VAL A 57 5.13 -34.13 3.89
C VAL A 57 3.71 -33.91 4.40
N GLY A 58 2.98 -33.02 3.76
CA GLY A 58 1.55 -32.80 3.97
C GLY A 58 0.75 -33.60 2.91
N THR A 59 -0.31 -34.28 3.34
CA THR A 59 -1.14 -35.09 2.46
C THR A 59 -2.59 -34.65 2.58
N THR A 60 -3.26 -34.41 1.45
CA THR A 60 -4.68 -33.99 1.42
C THR A 60 -5.61 -35.12 1.91
N VAL A 61 -6.65 -34.69 2.61
CA VAL A 61 -7.77 -35.55 3.08
C VAL A 61 -9.06 -34.82 2.70
N ALA A 62 -10.04 -35.56 2.19
CA ALA A 62 -11.34 -34.99 1.83
C ALA A 62 -12.19 -34.64 3.05
N ASN A 63 -13.21 -33.83 2.82
CA ASN A 63 -14.22 -33.45 3.82
C ASN A 63 -13.61 -32.79 5.09
N THR A 64 -12.60 -31.96 4.92
CA THR A 64 -11.97 -31.20 6.00
C THR A 64 -11.66 -29.78 5.53
N THR A 65 -11.54 -28.84 6.47
CA THR A 65 -11.06 -27.48 6.20
C THR A 65 -9.55 -27.48 5.96
N ASN A 66 -9.01 -26.33 5.59
CA ASN A 66 -7.56 -26.10 5.54
C ASN A 66 -6.89 -26.59 6.84
N SER A 67 -5.78 -27.27 6.69
CA SER A 67 -4.95 -27.73 7.81
C SER A 67 -3.63 -26.98 7.82
N PHE A 68 -3.16 -26.66 9.02
CA PHE A 68 -1.95 -25.85 9.20
C PHE A 68 -1.03 -26.53 10.21
N LEU A 69 0.19 -26.85 9.79
CA LEU A 69 1.26 -27.29 10.71
C LEU A 69 2.01 -26.03 11.18
N CYS A 70 1.72 -25.61 12.40
CA CYS A 70 2.16 -24.34 12.99
C CYS A 70 3.40 -24.51 13.86
N THR A 71 4.32 -23.55 13.85
CA THR A 71 5.39 -23.48 14.85
C THR A 71 4.81 -23.23 16.24
N ASN A 72 5.45 -23.82 17.27
CA ASN A 72 5.08 -23.54 18.66
C ASN A 72 5.48 -22.14 19.10
N GLU A 73 6.53 -21.56 18.47
CA GLU A 73 7.00 -20.22 18.70
C GLU A 73 6.31 -19.21 17.76
N GLU A 74 6.17 -17.99 18.22
CA GLU A 74 5.69 -16.85 17.43
C GLU A 74 6.84 -15.90 17.11
N TYR A 75 6.80 -15.32 15.91
CA TYR A 75 7.83 -14.44 15.37
C TYR A 75 7.25 -13.07 15.01
N GLY A 76 7.95 -12.00 15.38
CA GLY A 76 7.66 -10.63 15.00
C GLY A 76 8.40 -10.25 13.72
N ASP A 77 9.58 -9.65 13.87
CA ASP A 77 10.45 -9.36 12.74
C ASP A 77 11.32 -10.57 12.39
N PHE A 78 11.38 -10.91 11.11
CA PHE A 78 12.17 -12.05 10.67
C PHE A 78 12.45 -12.04 9.16
N ILE A 79 13.44 -12.86 8.79
CA ILE A 79 13.62 -13.38 7.44
C ILE A 79 13.42 -14.89 7.50
N PHE A 80 12.52 -15.43 6.68
CA PHE A 80 12.18 -16.86 6.65
C PHE A 80 12.49 -17.45 5.26
N GLU A 81 13.00 -18.66 5.20
CA GLU A 81 13.19 -19.41 3.96
C GLU A 81 12.72 -20.84 4.11
N VAL A 82 12.15 -21.36 3.03
CA VAL A 82 11.73 -22.76 2.90
C VAL A 82 11.81 -23.18 1.44
N ASP A 83 12.25 -24.42 1.19
CA ASP A 83 12.07 -25.06 -0.11
C ASP A 83 10.79 -25.88 -0.07
N LEU A 84 9.93 -25.69 -1.05
CA LEU A 84 8.66 -26.44 -1.16
C LEU A 84 8.44 -26.98 -2.58
N LYS A 85 7.69 -28.09 -2.64
CA LYS A 85 7.29 -28.73 -3.89
C LYS A 85 5.86 -29.24 -3.75
N VAL A 86 4.97 -28.86 -4.66
CA VAL A 86 3.57 -29.31 -4.70
C VAL A 86 3.32 -30.21 -5.90
N GLU A 87 2.41 -31.17 -5.75
CA GLU A 87 1.88 -31.89 -6.89
C GLU A 87 0.97 -30.98 -7.72
N ASN A 88 0.82 -31.31 -9.00
CA ASN A 88 0.01 -30.51 -9.91
C ASN A 88 -1.42 -30.31 -9.39
N ALA A 89 -1.95 -29.11 -9.59
CA ALA A 89 -3.28 -28.68 -9.19
C ALA A 89 -3.55 -28.57 -7.68
N MET A 90 -2.56 -28.81 -6.82
CA MET A 90 -2.72 -28.64 -5.38
C MET A 90 -2.36 -27.22 -4.95
N ASN A 91 -3.32 -26.49 -4.37
CA ASN A 91 -3.06 -25.22 -3.69
C ASN A 91 -2.43 -25.43 -2.32
N SER A 92 -1.64 -24.49 -1.85
CA SER A 92 -1.03 -24.45 -0.54
C SER A 92 -0.64 -23.02 -0.15
N GLY A 93 0.06 -22.87 0.97
CA GLY A 93 0.58 -21.57 1.43
C GLY A 93 1.53 -21.72 2.60
N VAL A 94 2.28 -20.65 2.82
CA VAL A 94 3.09 -20.47 4.03
C VAL A 94 2.46 -19.33 4.83
N GLN A 95 1.84 -19.66 5.96
CA GLN A 95 1.32 -18.68 6.91
C GLN A 95 2.46 -18.05 7.68
N PHE A 96 2.36 -16.75 7.97
CA PHE A 96 3.32 -16.02 8.80
C PHE A 96 2.63 -14.89 9.57
N ARG A 97 3.18 -14.54 10.73
CA ARG A 97 2.52 -13.62 11.67
C ARG A 97 1.04 -13.97 11.84
N SER A 98 0.72 -15.27 11.84
CA SER A 98 -0.66 -15.75 11.90
C SER A 98 -1.04 -16.16 13.31
N LEU A 99 -2.33 -16.13 13.58
CA LEU A 99 -2.91 -16.36 14.89
C LEU A 99 -3.99 -17.44 14.83
N SER A 100 -4.28 -18.03 16.00
CA SER A 100 -5.42 -18.94 16.20
C SER A 100 -5.91 -18.71 17.62
N LYS A 101 -6.99 -17.96 17.75
CA LYS A 101 -7.53 -17.51 19.04
C LYS A 101 -8.96 -17.99 19.23
N SER A 102 -9.34 -18.32 20.46
CA SER A 102 -10.68 -18.86 20.78
C SER A 102 -11.81 -17.91 20.38
N GLU A 103 -11.58 -16.60 20.51
CA GLU A 103 -12.53 -15.54 20.18
C GLU A 103 -12.69 -15.33 18.65
N PHE A 104 -11.81 -15.89 17.84
CA PHE A 104 -11.87 -15.77 16.38
C PHE A 104 -12.31 -17.10 15.74
N GLN A 105 -13.60 -17.17 15.33
CA GLN A 105 -14.19 -18.30 14.60
C GLN A 105 -13.75 -19.68 15.15
N ASN A 106 -13.83 -19.88 16.48
CA ASN A 106 -13.47 -21.13 17.17
C ASN A 106 -12.03 -21.59 16.86
N ASN A 107 -11.05 -20.77 17.12
CA ASN A 107 -9.62 -21.03 16.88
C ASN A 107 -9.26 -21.21 15.39
N ARG A 108 -10.03 -20.63 14.45
CA ARG A 108 -9.64 -20.63 13.05
C ARG A 108 -8.31 -19.91 12.86
N VAL A 109 -7.38 -20.55 12.16
CA VAL A 109 -6.13 -19.90 11.75
C VAL A 109 -6.44 -18.72 10.84
N HIS A 110 -5.83 -17.58 11.14
CA HIS A 110 -6.02 -16.34 10.38
C HIS A 110 -4.74 -15.52 10.37
N GLY A 111 -4.51 -14.77 9.30
CA GLY A 111 -3.32 -13.95 9.13
C GLY A 111 -2.72 -14.03 7.75
N TYR A 112 -1.52 -13.46 7.59
CA TYR A 112 -0.85 -13.41 6.30
C TYR A 112 -0.41 -14.78 5.81
N GLN A 113 -0.58 -15.01 4.51
CA GLN A 113 -0.14 -16.19 3.80
C GLN A 113 0.64 -15.80 2.55
N MET A 114 1.84 -16.32 2.40
CA MET A 114 2.50 -16.36 1.10
C MET A 114 1.95 -17.53 0.31
N GLU A 115 1.26 -17.23 -0.76
CA GLU A 115 0.49 -18.17 -1.56
C GLU A 115 1.35 -19.17 -2.33
N VAL A 116 0.81 -20.39 -2.49
CA VAL A 116 1.32 -21.44 -3.39
C VAL A 116 0.22 -21.85 -4.35
N ASP A 117 0.23 -21.32 -5.55
CA ASP A 117 -0.77 -21.51 -6.58
C ASP A 117 -0.15 -22.03 -7.88
N PRO A 118 -0.15 -23.35 -8.12
CA PRO A 118 0.40 -23.96 -9.33
C PRO A 118 -0.54 -23.87 -10.55
N THR A 119 -1.74 -23.29 -10.40
CA THR A 119 -2.71 -23.15 -11.48
C THR A 119 -2.27 -22.09 -12.52
N ASP A 120 -3.03 -21.97 -13.60
CA ASP A 120 -2.75 -20.95 -14.65
C ASP A 120 -3.01 -19.51 -14.17
N ARG A 121 -3.74 -19.34 -13.06
CA ARG A 121 -3.85 -18.07 -12.36
C ARG A 121 -2.48 -17.55 -11.94
N ALA A 122 -1.56 -18.44 -11.55
CA ALA A 122 -0.16 -18.16 -11.20
C ALA A 122 0.00 -17.05 -10.15
N TRP A 123 -0.66 -17.18 -9.01
CA TRP A 123 -0.59 -16.22 -7.91
C TRP A 123 0.36 -16.65 -6.79
N SER A 124 1.22 -17.66 -7.04
CA SER A 124 2.29 -18.02 -6.11
C SER A 124 3.13 -16.81 -5.70
N GLY A 125 3.45 -16.70 -4.41
CA GLY A 125 4.20 -15.58 -3.84
C GLY A 125 3.38 -14.33 -3.56
N GLY A 126 2.12 -14.27 -4.01
CA GLY A 126 1.16 -13.24 -3.59
C GLY A 126 0.87 -13.32 -2.09
N ILE A 127 0.29 -12.28 -1.54
CA ILE A 127 -0.07 -12.23 -0.11
C ILE A 127 -1.58 -12.27 0.03
N TYR A 128 -2.05 -13.34 0.68
CA TYR A 128 -3.44 -13.55 1.08
C TYR A 128 -3.57 -13.34 2.59
N ASP A 129 -4.70 -12.87 3.05
CA ASP A 129 -4.99 -12.70 4.47
C ASP A 129 -6.06 -13.71 4.90
N GLU A 130 -5.62 -14.91 5.29
CA GLU A 130 -6.45 -16.05 5.62
C GLU A 130 -7.52 -15.70 6.64
N ALA A 131 -8.77 -15.98 6.29
CA ALA A 131 -9.97 -15.81 7.12
C ALA A 131 -10.28 -14.35 7.52
N ARG A 132 -9.60 -13.32 6.96
CA ARG A 132 -9.84 -11.91 7.29
C ARG A 132 -10.19 -11.05 6.07
N ARG A 133 -9.17 -10.59 5.28
CA ARG A 133 -9.32 -9.57 4.23
C ARG A 133 -9.09 -10.11 2.82
N ASP A 134 -8.89 -11.43 2.66
CA ASP A 134 -8.61 -12.06 1.38
C ASP A 134 -7.30 -11.54 0.72
N TRP A 135 -7.30 -11.25 -0.56
CA TRP A 135 -6.11 -10.87 -1.31
C TRP A 135 -5.63 -9.46 -1.00
N LEU A 136 -4.44 -9.34 -0.40
CA LEU A 136 -3.76 -8.07 -0.15
C LEU A 136 -2.79 -7.70 -1.28
N TYR A 137 -2.12 -8.69 -1.87
CA TYR A 137 -1.20 -8.48 -2.98
C TYR A 137 -1.37 -9.58 -4.03
N ILE A 138 -1.83 -9.21 -5.21
CA ILE A 138 -2.00 -10.12 -6.35
C ILE A 138 -0.82 -9.93 -7.32
N PRO A 139 -0.04 -10.99 -7.67
CA PRO A 139 1.14 -10.89 -8.53
C PRO A 139 0.87 -10.38 -9.95
N ASN A 140 -0.38 -10.18 -10.36
CA ASN A 140 -0.71 -9.59 -11.67
C ASN A 140 -0.08 -8.20 -11.88
N ILE A 141 0.19 -7.44 -10.80
CA ILE A 141 0.85 -6.14 -10.87
C ILE A 141 2.37 -6.24 -11.00
N ASN A 142 2.95 -7.46 -10.84
CA ASN A 142 4.37 -7.76 -10.99
C ASN A 142 4.55 -8.94 -11.98
N PRO A 143 4.57 -8.70 -13.29
CA PRO A 143 4.65 -9.76 -14.31
C PRO A 143 5.87 -10.68 -14.20
N GLU A 144 7.01 -10.17 -13.74
CA GLU A 144 8.22 -10.99 -13.55
C GLU A 144 8.08 -11.90 -12.33
N GLY A 145 7.59 -11.35 -11.22
CA GLY A 145 7.32 -12.13 -10.00
C GLY A 145 6.27 -13.22 -10.24
N LYS A 146 5.25 -12.93 -11.04
CA LYS A 146 4.20 -13.89 -11.41
C LYS A 146 4.74 -15.16 -12.10
N LYS A 147 5.85 -15.07 -12.80
CA LYS A 147 6.48 -16.20 -13.54
C LYS A 147 7.49 -16.97 -12.69
N ALA A 148 7.78 -16.56 -11.45
CA ALA A 148 8.88 -17.08 -10.65
C ALA A 148 8.68 -18.53 -10.19
N PHE A 149 7.45 -19.01 -10.08
CA PHE A 149 7.11 -20.36 -9.60
C PHE A 149 7.30 -21.41 -10.69
N LYS A 150 7.99 -22.50 -10.35
CA LYS A 150 8.23 -23.65 -11.22
C LYS A 150 7.28 -24.78 -10.85
N LYS A 151 6.31 -25.08 -11.72
CA LYS A 151 5.34 -26.17 -11.51
C LYS A 151 6.04 -27.54 -11.43
N GLY A 152 5.68 -28.35 -10.45
CA GLY A 152 6.18 -29.73 -10.30
C GLY A 152 7.64 -29.85 -9.85
N ASP A 153 8.31 -28.75 -9.53
CA ASP A 153 9.70 -28.72 -9.06
C ASP A 153 9.82 -28.07 -7.68
N TRP A 154 11.00 -28.14 -7.09
CA TRP A 154 11.34 -27.44 -5.86
C TRP A 154 11.41 -25.95 -6.11
N ASN A 155 10.76 -25.17 -5.24
CA ASN A 155 10.80 -23.72 -5.26
C ASN A 155 11.28 -23.20 -3.91
N LYS A 156 12.25 -22.30 -3.93
CA LYS A 156 12.72 -21.61 -2.74
C LYS A 156 11.83 -20.39 -2.48
N TYR A 157 11.13 -20.43 -1.39
CA TYR A 157 10.31 -19.33 -0.87
C TYR A 157 11.10 -18.55 0.16
N ARG A 158 11.02 -17.22 0.09
CA ARG A 158 11.60 -16.30 1.07
C ARG A 158 10.59 -15.26 1.45
N ILE A 159 10.46 -14.99 2.75
CA ILE A 159 9.61 -13.94 3.33
C ILE A 159 10.52 -13.05 4.18
N GLU A 160 10.49 -11.76 3.96
CA GLU A 160 11.00 -10.73 4.87
C GLU A 160 9.81 -10.00 5.48
N ALA A 161 9.61 -10.12 6.80
CA ALA A 161 8.60 -9.40 7.55
C ALA A 161 9.32 -8.57 8.63
N ILE A 162 9.54 -7.29 8.39
CA ILE A 162 10.35 -6.39 9.22
C ILE A 162 9.56 -5.10 9.43
N GLY A 163 9.24 -4.77 10.67
CA GLY A 163 8.30 -3.70 10.98
C GLY A 163 6.98 -3.93 10.24
N ASN A 164 6.49 -2.94 9.55
CA ASN A 164 5.27 -3.01 8.73
C ASN A 164 5.52 -3.47 7.29
N THR A 165 6.77 -3.75 6.92
CA THR A 165 7.17 -4.16 5.58
C THR A 165 7.13 -5.67 5.44
N ILE A 166 6.43 -6.17 4.43
CA ILE A 166 6.33 -7.58 4.08
C ILE A 166 6.73 -7.74 2.61
N ARG A 167 7.79 -8.50 2.37
CA ARG A 167 8.29 -8.76 1.01
C ARG A 167 8.47 -10.25 0.78
N THR A 168 8.16 -10.72 -0.42
CA THR A 168 8.25 -12.13 -0.78
C THR A 168 9.09 -12.36 -2.04
N TRP A 169 9.78 -13.49 -2.08
CA TRP A 169 10.56 -13.94 -3.25
C TRP A 169 10.31 -15.42 -3.50
N ILE A 170 10.30 -15.79 -4.77
CA ILE A 170 10.35 -17.18 -5.22
C ILE A 170 11.58 -17.35 -6.11
N ASN A 171 12.44 -18.35 -5.80
CA ASN A 171 13.65 -18.65 -6.56
C ASN A 171 14.58 -17.43 -6.75
N GLY A 172 14.59 -16.50 -5.76
CA GLY A 172 15.37 -15.27 -5.80
C GLY A 172 14.73 -14.13 -6.59
N ILE A 173 13.57 -14.35 -7.22
CA ILE A 173 12.82 -13.33 -7.96
C ILE A 173 11.84 -12.66 -6.99
N PRO A 174 11.86 -11.32 -6.82
CA PRO A 174 10.91 -10.61 -5.96
C PRO A 174 9.48 -10.70 -6.53
N VAL A 175 8.50 -11.01 -5.66
CA VAL A 175 7.10 -11.19 -6.06
C VAL A 175 6.20 -10.12 -5.48
N SER A 176 6.22 -9.94 -4.15
CA SER A 176 5.32 -9.02 -3.46
C SER A 176 6.07 -8.01 -2.60
N TYR A 177 5.52 -6.80 -2.51
CA TYR A 177 5.93 -5.76 -1.57
C TYR A 177 4.69 -5.11 -0.97
N LEU A 178 4.38 -5.48 0.27
CA LEU A 178 3.21 -5.01 1.02
C LEU A 178 3.67 -4.22 2.25
N ILE A 179 3.02 -3.11 2.54
CA ILE A 179 3.12 -2.37 3.79
C ILE A 179 1.79 -2.53 4.53
N ASP A 180 1.82 -3.18 5.68
CA ASP A 180 0.64 -3.44 6.50
C ASP A 180 1.04 -3.76 7.94
N ASP A 181 0.23 -3.36 8.92
CA ASP A 181 0.53 -3.46 10.35
C ASP A 181 -0.50 -4.27 11.15
N MET A 182 -1.47 -4.90 10.49
CA MET A 182 -2.59 -5.56 11.17
C MET A 182 -2.13 -6.63 12.17
N THR A 183 -1.04 -7.34 11.88
CA THR A 183 -0.49 -8.34 12.81
C THR A 183 1.03 -8.26 12.85
N ALA A 184 1.56 -7.75 13.95
CA ALA A 184 3.01 -7.57 14.11
C ALA A 184 3.75 -8.86 14.49
N LYS A 185 3.08 -9.86 15.08
CA LYS A 185 3.68 -11.10 15.58
C LYS A 185 2.70 -12.26 15.53
N GLY A 186 3.18 -13.45 15.21
CA GLY A 186 2.41 -14.69 15.22
C GLY A 186 3.26 -15.88 14.77
N PHE A 187 2.66 -17.05 14.67
CA PHE A 187 3.34 -18.28 14.23
C PHE A 187 3.57 -18.29 12.70
N ILE A 188 4.46 -19.19 12.28
CA ILE A 188 4.63 -19.62 10.89
C ILE A 188 3.91 -20.96 10.74
N ALA A 189 3.21 -21.18 9.61
CA ALA A 189 2.59 -22.48 9.37
C ALA A 189 2.66 -22.91 7.90
N LEU A 190 2.68 -24.24 7.73
CA LEU A 190 2.68 -24.92 6.44
C LEU A 190 1.26 -25.43 6.17
N GLN A 191 0.62 -24.92 5.11
CA GLN A 191 -0.78 -25.24 4.79
C GLN A 191 -0.87 -26.50 3.93
N VAL A 192 -1.81 -27.39 4.27
CA VAL A 192 -2.43 -28.32 3.34
C VAL A 192 -3.85 -27.83 3.07
N HIS A 193 -4.07 -27.35 1.85
CA HIS A 193 -5.36 -26.80 1.45
C HIS A 193 -6.45 -27.85 1.42
N ALA A 194 -7.66 -27.49 1.81
CA ALA A 194 -8.85 -28.32 1.67
C ALA A 194 -9.08 -28.67 0.19
N ILE A 195 -9.59 -29.87 -0.04
CA ILE A 195 -9.94 -30.34 -1.36
C ILE A 195 -11.45 -30.44 -1.51
N TYR A 196 -11.95 -30.11 -2.71
CA TYR A 196 -13.37 -30.05 -3.02
C TYR A 196 -13.68 -30.74 -4.35
N GLY A 197 -14.92 -31.19 -4.51
CA GLY A 197 -15.40 -31.77 -5.75
C GLY A 197 -14.60 -33.02 -6.16
N ASP A 198 -14.13 -33.00 -7.42
CA ASP A 198 -13.40 -34.13 -8.02
C ASP A 198 -11.91 -34.22 -7.63
N MET A 199 -11.43 -33.36 -6.72
CA MET A 199 -10.04 -33.39 -6.27
C MET A 199 -9.77 -34.67 -5.46
N LYS A 200 -8.64 -35.31 -5.77
CA LYS A 200 -8.27 -36.61 -5.16
C LYS A 200 -7.59 -36.40 -3.81
N GLU A 201 -7.95 -37.25 -2.84
CA GLU A 201 -7.15 -37.43 -1.63
C GLU A 201 -5.76 -37.98 -1.94
N GLY A 202 -4.82 -37.77 -1.01
CA GLY A 202 -3.47 -38.33 -1.11
C GLY A 202 -2.50 -37.49 -1.93
N MET A 203 -2.92 -36.33 -2.44
CA MET A 203 -1.98 -35.37 -3.05
C MET A 203 -1.01 -34.83 -2.00
N LYS A 204 0.26 -34.68 -2.39
CA LYS A 204 1.34 -34.32 -1.46
C LYS A 204 1.93 -32.96 -1.75
N ILE A 205 2.22 -32.24 -0.67
CA ILE A 205 3.15 -31.11 -0.65
C ILE A 205 4.31 -31.44 0.28
N ARG A 206 5.51 -31.01 -0.09
CA ARG A 206 6.76 -31.30 0.61
C ARG A 206 7.49 -30.02 0.96
N TRP A 207 8.08 -29.98 2.15
CA TRP A 207 8.88 -28.88 2.64
C TRP A 207 10.20 -29.36 3.22
N LYS A 208 11.28 -28.63 2.96
CA LYS A 208 12.61 -28.83 3.53
C LYS A 208 13.36 -27.52 3.68
N ASN A 209 14.54 -27.56 4.27
CA ASN A 209 15.42 -26.39 4.45
C ASN A 209 14.70 -25.22 5.13
N ILE A 210 13.82 -25.52 6.11
CA ILE A 210 12.99 -24.56 6.81
C ILE A 210 13.84 -23.84 7.83
N ARG A 211 14.09 -22.54 7.63
CA ARG A 211 14.95 -21.76 8.50
C ARG A 211 14.48 -20.32 8.67
N ILE A 212 14.83 -19.75 9.80
CA ILE A 212 14.47 -18.37 10.16
C ILE A 212 15.66 -17.62 10.73
N GLN A 213 15.69 -16.33 10.52
CA GLN A 213 16.59 -15.38 11.13
C GLN A 213 15.75 -14.29 11.80
N THR A 214 15.97 -14.04 13.11
CA THR A 214 15.17 -13.10 13.91
C THR A 214 15.99 -11.96 14.50
N THR A 215 17.30 -11.98 14.31
CA THR A 215 18.23 -10.94 14.81
C THR A 215 19.34 -10.68 13.80
N ASN A 216 19.92 -9.49 13.85
CA ASN A 216 21.03 -9.07 13.00
C ASN A 216 20.83 -9.34 11.51
N PHE A 217 19.57 -9.29 11.06
CA PHE A 217 19.24 -9.46 9.65
C PHE A 217 19.50 -8.15 8.89
N LYS A 218 19.84 -8.33 7.62
CA LYS A 218 19.94 -7.23 6.67
C LYS A 218 18.83 -7.37 5.65
N PRO A 219 17.89 -6.42 5.59
CA PRO A 219 16.83 -6.43 4.59
C PRO A 219 17.44 -6.45 3.17
N SER A 220 16.74 -7.12 2.27
CA SER A 220 17.10 -7.08 0.85
C SER A 220 17.00 -5.65 0.33
N ALA A 221 17.91 -5.27 -0.60
CA ALA A 221 17.87 -3.97 -1.23
C ALA A 221 16.52 -3.70 -1.90
N LEU A 222 16.15 -2.44 -2.02
CA LEU A 222 14.95 -2.03 -2.76
C LEU A 222 15.12 -2.42 -4.23
N ASP A 223 14.02 -2.87 -4.82
CA ASP A 223 13.94 -3.26 -6.24
C ASP A 223 12.73 -2.57 -6.89
N LYS A 224 12.35 -2.97 -8.10
CA LYS A 224 11.26 -2.37 -8.86
C LYS A 224 9.89 -3.03 -8.60
N THR A 225 9.77 -3.90 -7.60
CA THR A 225 8.51 -4.54 -7.24
C THR A 225 7.48 -3.48 -6.88
N PRO A 226 6.30 -3.46 -7.50
CA PRO A 226 5.25 -2.51 -7.15
C PRO A 226 4.88 -2.65 -5.66
N VAL A 227 4.71 -1.51 -4.98
CA VAL A 227 4.32 -1.47 -3.56
C VAL A 227 2.82 -1.33 -3.43
N ILE A 228 2.21 -2.15 -2.57
CA ILE A 228 0.88 -1.90 -2.01
C ILE A 228 1.07 -1.43 -0.58
N ASN A 229 0.67 -0.20 -0.29
CA ASN A 229 0.74 0.39 1.05
C ASN A 229 -0.67 0.54 1.61
N LEU A 230 -1.00 -0.27 2.61
CA LEU A 230 -2.32 -0.28 3.27
C LEU A 230 -2.37 0.63 4.50
N LEU A 231 -1.25 1.26 4.89
CA LEU A 231 -1.23 2.20 6.01
C LEU A 231 -1.76 3.55 5.59
N LEU A 232 -2.58 4.13 6.45
CA LEU A 232 -3.11 5.46 6.23
C LEU A 232 -2.01 6.52 6.34
N ASN A 233 -2.00 7.47 5.40
CA ASN A 233 -1.11 8.64 5.40
C ASN A 233 0.34 8.26 5.72
N ASN A 234 0.84 7.24 5.09
CA ASN A 234 2.16 6.68 5.30
C ASN A 234 2.90 6.52 3.97
N LEU A 235 4.21 6.61 4.01
CA LEU A 235 5.09 6.37 2.87
C LEU A 235 5.96 5.14 3.13
N SER A 236 6.04 4.26 2.14
CA SER A 236 7.06 3.22 2.12
C SER A 236 8.45 3.80 1.83
N GLU A 237 9.50 3.07 2.18
CA GLU A 237 10.87 3.45 1.84
C GLU A 237 11.05 3.66 0.33
N GLN A 238 10.36 2.86 -0.49
CA GLN A 238 10.39 2.99 -1.95
C GLN A 238 9.72 4.30 -2.42
N GLU A 239 8.56 4.67 -1.86
CA GLU A 239 7.90 5.95 -2.16
C GLU A 239 8.80 7.13 -1.76
N ILE A 240 9.43 7.06 -0.57
CA ILE A 240 10.41 8.09 -0.12
C ILE A 240 11.59 8.17 -1.09
N ALA A 241 12.17 7.04 -1.49
CA ALA A 241 13.29 7.00 -2.44
C ALA A 241 12.90 7.52 -3.84
N GLN A 242 11.64 7.46 -4.21
CA GLN A 242 11.08 8.03 -5.45
C GLN A 242 10.71 9.51 -5.31
N GLY A 243 10.93 10.13 -4.15
CA GLY A 243 10.63 11.53 -3.89
C GLY A 243 9.16 11.83 -3.61
N VAL A 244 8.37 10.82 -3.24
CA VAL A 244 6.98 11.01 -2.82
C VAL A 244 6.96 11.72 -1.46
N LYS A 245 6.06 12.69 -1.29
CA LYS A 245 5.78 13.40 -0.04
C LYS A 245 4.32 13.24 0.34
N LEU A 246 4.00 13.26 1.63
CA LEU A 246 2.63 13.41 2.11
C LEU A 246 2.22 14.88 2.07
N LEU A 247 1.06 15.17 1.50
CA LEU A 247 0.39 16.46 1.66
C LEU A 247 -0.48 16.52 2.91
N PHE A 248 -0.78 15.37 3.50
CA PHE A 248 -1.53 15.24 4.74
C PHE A 248 -0.89 14.19 5.65
N ASN A 249 -0.59 14.58 6.89
CA ASN A 249 0.13 13.74 7.86
C ASN A 249 -0.78 12.79 8.66
N GLY A 250 -2.11 12.86 8.46
CA GLY A 250 -3.09 12.04 9.18
C GLY A 250 -3.53 12.59 10.55
N ASN A 251 -2.90 13.66 11.07
CA ASN A 251 -3.13 14.14 12.42
C ASN A 251 -3.71 15.55 12.47
N ASP A 252 -3.25 16.44 11.61
CA ASP A 252 -3.62 17.84 11.60
C ASP A 252 -3.47 18.47 10.21
N PHE A 253 -3.79 19.74 10.09
CA PHE A 253 -3.71 20.51 8.85
C PHE A 253 -2.35 21.21 8.64
N THR A 254 -1.27 20.70 9.22
CA THR A 254 0.08 21.24 8.96
C THR A 254 0.35 21.25 7.45
N GLY A 255 0.74 22.41 6.93
CA GLY A 255 0.96 22.62 5.49
C GLY A 255 -0.28 23.07 4.71
N TRP A 256 -1.42 23.27 5.36
CA TRP A 256 -2.67 23.75 4.76
C TRP A 256 -3.14 25.05 5.42
N ARG A 257 -3.88 25.86 4.67
CA ARG A 257 -4.49 27.11 5.12
C ARG A 257 -5.78 27.41 4.32
N ALA A 258 -6.58 28.32 4.80
CA ALA A 258 -7.67 28.89 4.00
C ALA A 258 -7.11 29.55 2.73
N VAL A 259 -7.86 29.48 1.64
CA VAL A 259 -7.62 30.32 0.46
C VAL A 259 -7.64 31.79 0.89
N HIS A 260 -6.69 32.60 0.39
CA HIS A 260 -6.48 34.00 0.77
C HIS A 260 -6.20 34.27 2.25
N GLY A 261 -6.02 33.21 3.05
CA GLY A 261 -5.72 33.28 4.48
C GLY A 261 -4.35 32.72 4.84
N ASN A 262 -3.98 32.82 6.10
CA ASN A 262 -2.75 32.24 6.66
C ASN A 262 -3.01 31.19 7.75
N LYS A 263 -4.27 30.89 8.02
CA LYS A 263 -4.73 29.86 8.99
C LYS A 263 -5.84 29.03 8.36
N MET A 264 -6.14 27.91 8.97
CA MET A 264 -7.30 27.09 8.58
C MET A 264 -8.62 27.87 8.80
N PRO A 265 -9.67 27.59 7.99
CA PRO A 265 -11.00 28.07 8.28
C PRO A 265 -11.47 27.63 9.67
N ALA A 266 -12.31 28.46 10.32
CA ALA A 266 -12.78 28.16 11.68
C ALA A 266 -13.81 27.02 11.74
N ALA A 267 -14.43 26.67 10.61
CA ALA A 267 -15.50 25.68 10.52
C ALA A 267 -15.31 24.76 9.30
N HIS A 268 -16.12 23.71 9.23
CA HIS A 268 -16.29 22.73 8.17
C HIS A 268 -15.16 21.68 8.04
N TRP A 269 -13.92 21.99 8.35
CA TRP A 269 -12.80 21.10 8.22
C TRP A 269 -12.42 20.44 9.56
N SER A 270 -12.33 19.13 9.58
CA SER A 270 -11.88 18.38 10.75
C SER A 270 -10.98 17.21 10.34
N VAL A 271 -10.12 16.78 11.27
CA VAL A 271 -9.33 15.56 11.14
C VAL A 271 -9.85 14.56 12.16
N GLN A 272 -10.30 13.39 11.70
CA GLN A 272 -10.75 12.30 12.54
C GLN A 272 -10.30 10.96 11.95
N ASN A 273 -9.73 10.08 12.75
CA ASN A 273 -9.28 8.76 12.35
C ASN A 273 -8.32 8.74 11.13
N GLY A 274 -7.46 9.74 11.00
CA GLY A 274 -6.56 9.87 9.86
C GLY A 274 -7.24 10.35 8.57
N GLU A 275 -8.46 10.85 8.64
CA GLU A 275 -9.23 11.37 7.51
C GLU A 275 -9.44 12.87 7.65
N ILE A 276 -9.28 13.61 6.57
CA ILE A 276 -9.79 14.98 6.43
C ILE A 276 -11.28 14.86 6.14
N ASN A 277 -12.12 15.53 6.91
CA ASN A 277 -13.57 15.55 6.71
C ASN A 277 -14.06 16.97 6.48
N VAL A 278 -14.91 17.13 5.45
CA VAL A 278 -15.70 18.32 5.22
C VAL A 278 -17.08 18.07 5.82
N SER A 279 -17.50 18.91 6.76
CA SER A 279 -18.83 18.81 7.37
C SER A 279 -19.88 19.46 6.46
N PRO A 280 -21.10 18.91 6.38
CA PRO A 280 -22.16 19.54 5.63
C PRO A 280 -22.54 20.90 6.23
N SER A 281 -22.81 21.88 5.37
CA SER A 281 -23.39 23.15 5.73
C SER A 281 -24.82 23.25 5.18
N ASP A 282 -25.60 24.18 5.70
CA ASP A 282 -26.94 24.49 5.18
C ASP A 282 -26.91 25.29 3.87
N GLY A 283 -25.73 25.43 3.26
CA GLY A 283 -25.50 26.22 2.05
C GLY A 283 -25.31 27.71 2.31
N SER A 284 -25.39 28.17 3.56
CA SER A 284 -25.17 29.57 3.93
C SER A 284 -23.70 29.96 3.95
N GLU A 285 -22.81 28.97 4.07
CA GLU A 285 -21.34 29.16 4.12
C GLU A 285 -20.67 28.22 3.11
N THR A 286 -20.62 28.65 1.87
CA THR A 286 -19.76 28.05 0.83
C THR A 286 -18.47 28.87 0.69
N GLY A 287 -17.36 28.21 0.33
CA GLY A 287 -16.11 28.93 0.04
C GLY A 287 -15.12 28.92 1.20
N ASN A 288 -15.13 27.88 2.02
CA ASN A 288 -14.04 27.64 2.99
C ASN A 288 -12.98 26.69 2.39
N ASP A 289 -12.64 26.88 1.10
CA ASP A 289 -11.62 26.09 0.44
C ASP A 289 -10.28 26.17 1.19
N ILE A 290 -9.58 25.04 1.26
CA ILE A 290 -8.23 24.99 1.83
C ILE A 290 -7.19 24.72 0.75
N VAL A 291 -6.06 25.39 0.86
CA VAL A 291 -4.96 25.32 -0.09
C VAL A 291 -3.66 24.92 0.63
N ASN A 292 -2.85 24.08 -0.01
CA ASN A 292 -1.55 23.75 0.53
C ASN A 292 -0.56 24.93 0.36
N ASN A 293 0.51 24.93 1.16
CA ASN A 293 1.49 26.03 1.15
C ASN A 293 2.51 25.96 0.00
N GLU A 294 2.73 24.76 -0.57
CA GLU A 294 3.72 24.55 -1.62
C GLU A 294 3.08 24.62 -3.01
N GLN A 295 3.87 25.00 -4.03
CA GLN A 295 3.45 25.06 -5.43
C GLN A 295 4.15 23.99 -6.25
N TYR A 296 3.41 23.33 -7.15
CA TYR A 296 3.87 22.25 -7.99
C TYR A 296 3.68 22.58 -9.46
N GLY A 297 4.65 22.18 -10.30
CA GLY A 297 4.60 22.30 -11.76
C GLY A 297 4.26 20.96 -12.42
N ALA A 298 5.27 20.15 -12.73
CA ALA A 298 5.05 18.78 -13.17
C ALA A 298 5.04 17.87 -11.94
N PHE A 299 3.97 17.09 -11.78
CA PHE A 299 3.78 16.26 -10.58
C PHE A 299 2.86 15.07 -10.84
N GLU A 300 2.92 14.11 -9.94
CA GLU A 300 1.92 13.07 -9.75
C GLU A 300 1.32 13.23 -8.34
N LEU A 301 0.00 13.42 -8.28
CA LEU A 301 -0.78 13.51 -7.05
C LEU A 301 -1.72 12.31 -6.98
N THR A 302 -1.67 11.55 -5.89
CA THR A 302 -2.64 10.49 -5.57
C THR A 302 -3.38 10.86 -4.30
N PHE A 303 -4.65 10.48 -4.23
CA PHE A 303 -5.52 10.76 -3.09
C PHE A 303 -6.67 9.77 -3.05
N ASP A 304 -7.11 9.44 -1.85
CA ASP A 304 -8.36 8.72 -1.65
C ASP A 304 -9.46 9.69 -1.23
N PHE A 305 -10.66 9.49 -1.74
CA PHE A 305 -11.84 10.28 -1.40
C PHE A 305 -13.08 9.41 -1.21
N LYS A 306 -14.01 9.89 -0.38
CA LYS A 306 -15.29 9.24 -0.10
C LYS A 306 -16.40 10.30 -0.11
N LEU A 307 -17.46 10.03 -0.86
CA LEU A 307 -18.61 10.91 -1.02
C LEU A 307 -19.82 10.42 -0.22
N SER A 308 -20.56 11.31 0.39
CA SER A 308 -21.95 11.05 0.75
C SER A 308 -22.88 11.20 -0.47
N GLU A 309 -24.12 10.74 -0.32
CA GLU A 309 -25.13 10.87 -1.36
C GLU A 309 -25.40 12.35 -1.71
N GLY A 310 -25.39 12.64 -3.02
CA GLY A 310 -25.59 13.98 -3.54
C GLY A 310 -24.44 14.95 -3.28
N ALA A 311 -23.29 14.50 -2.81
CA ALA A 311 -22.16 15.37 -2.48
C ALA A 311 -21.43 15.91 -3.70
N ASN A 312 -20.82 17.09 -3.50
CA ASN A 312 -19.94 17.79 -4.44
C ASN A 312 -18.70 18.30 -3.70
N SER A 313 -17.56 18.16 -4.33
CA SER A 313 -16.25 18.68 -3.94
C SER A 313 -15.32 18.64 -5.16
N GLY A 314 -14.05 18.96 -4.98
CA GLY A 314 -13.04 18.89 -6.04
C GLY A 314 -11.62 18.99 -5.49
N ILE A 315 -10.66 18.49 -6.27
CA ILE A 315 -9.26 18.81 -6.06
C ILE A 315 -8.82 19.74 -7.18
N LYS A 316 -8.49 20.98 -6.82
CA LYS A 316 -7.98 21.95 -7.79
C LYS A 316 -6.45 21.95 -7.76
N TYR A 317 -5.86 22.17 -8.92
CA TYR A 317 -4.42 22.26 -9.13
C TYR A 317 -4.07 23.41 -10.06
N PHE A 318 -2.84 23.89 -10.04
CA PHE A 318 -2.47 25.19 -10.60
C PHE A 318 -3.36 26.32 -10.09
N VAL A 319 -3.70 26.26 -8.79
CA VAL A 319 -4.52 27.29 -8.16
C VAL A 319 -3.75 28.62 -8.17
N ASN A 320 -4.43 29.65 -8.64
CA ASN A 320 -3.98 31.02 -8.62
C ASN A 320 -4.96 31.89 -7.82
N GLU A 321 -4.57 32.25 -6.62
CA GLU A 321 -5.41 33.03 -5.71
C GLU A 321 -5.69 34.44 -6.21
N SER A 322 -4.91 34.96 -7.17
CA SER A 322 -5.14 36.32 -7.73
C SER A 322 -6.34 36.38 -8.69
N PHE A 323 -6.92 35.24 -9.09
CA PHE A 323 -8.08 35.24 -9.99
C PHE A 323 -9.42 35.52 -9.30
N ASP A 324 -9.50 35.34 -8.00
CA ASP A 324 -10.72 35.53 -7.23
C ASP A 324 -10.63 36.83 -6.41
N SER A 325 -11.21 37.91 -6.92
CA SER A 325 -11.24 39.21 -6.23
C SER A 325 -12.11 39.19 -4.98
N ASP A 326 -13.03 38.23 -4.86
CA ASP A 326 -13.98 38.16 -3.75
C ASP A 326 -13.41 37.40 -2.54
N GLY A 327 -12.24 36.77 -2.71
CA GLY A 327 -11.49 36.10 -1.63
C GLY A 327 -12.18 34.87 -1.04
N LYS A 328 -13.15 34.27 -1.74
CA LYS A 328 -13.96 33.15 -1.19
C LYS A 328 -13.53 31.79 -1.68
N SER A 329 -12.97 31.65 -2.89
CA SER A 329 -12.53 30.38 -3.43
C SER A 329 -11.29 30.50 -4.28
N GLY A 330 -10.49 29.45 -4.35
CA GLY A 330 -9.33 29.39 -5.24
C GLY A 330 -9.72 28.94 -6.65
N ILE A 331 -9.19 29.61 -7.67
CA ILE A 331 -9.42 29.30 -9.06
C ILE A 331 -8.24 28.50 -9.63
N GLY A 332 -8.52 27.33 -10.19
CA GLY A 332 -7.55 26.43 -10.79
C GLY A 332 -8.20 25.35 -11.65
N LEU A 333 -7.39 24.53 -12.29
CA LEU A 333 -7.85 23.31 -12.96
C LEU A 333 -8.41 22.36 -11.92
N GLU A 334 -9.51 21.69 -12.20
CA GLU A 334 -10.23 20.92 -11.19
C GLU A 334 -10.50 19.47 -11.62
N TYR A 335 -10.03 18.54 -10.81
CA TYR A 335 -10.50 17.15 -10.82
C TYR A 335 -11.82 17.11 -10.03
N GLN A 336 -12.95 16.96 -10.74
CA GLN A 336 -14.27 16.97 -10.15
C GLN A 336 -14.49 15.76 -9.25
N ILE A 337 -15.05 15.97 -8.07
CA ILE A 337 -15.46 14.93 -7.12
C ILE A 337 -16.95 15.14 -6.81
N LEU A 338 -17.81 14.30 -7.42
CA LEU A 338 -19.25 14.55 -7.43
C LEU A 338 -20.03 13.23 -7.50
N ASP A 339 -21.21 13.21 -6.90
CA ASP A 339 -22.22 12.16 -7.12
C ASP A 339 -22.92 12.41 -8.45
N ASP A 340 -22.53 11.65 -9.49
CA ASP A 340 -23.03 11.80 -10.87
C ASP A 340 -24.54 11.55 -10.97
N GLU A 341 -25.13 10.77 -10.08
CA GLU A 341 -26.54 10.40 -10.15
C GLU A 341 -27.46 11.44 -9.47
N LYS A 342 -27.05 11.94 -8.32
CA LYS A 342 -27.91 12.74 -7.46
C LYS A 342 -27.57 14.23 -7.39
N HIS A 343 -26.30 14.62 -7.60
CA HIS A 343 -25.97 16.04 -7.59
C HIS A 343 -26.43 16.74 -8.88
N PRO A 344 -27.15 17.88 -8.80
CA PRO A 344 -27.73 18.54 -9.98
C PRO A 344 -26.67 19.02 -10.98
N ASP A 345 -25.47 19.43 -10.52
CA ASP A 345 -24.40 19.94 -11.38
C ASP A 345 -23.88 18.90 -12.37
N ALA A 346 -23.99 17.59 -12.08
CA ALA A 346 -23.62 16.52 -13.02
C ALA A 346 -24.41 16.58 -14.34
N LYS A 347 -25.63 17.14 -14.30
CA LYS A 347 -26.53 17.30 -15.44
C LYS A 347 -26.39 18.63 -16.16
N MET A 348 -25.56 19.53 -15.60
CA MET A 348 -25.27 20.84 -16.17
C MET A 348 -23.98 20.77 -17.01
N GLY A 349 -23.64 21.89 -17.66
CA GLY A 349 -22.47 21.94 -18.54
C GLY A 349 -22.72 21.30 -19.91
N ALA A 350 -21.64 20.85 -20.56
CA ALA A 350 -21.68 20.26 -21.90
C ALA A 350 -21.12 18.83 -21.90
N ALA A 351 -21.88 17.89 -22.48
CA ALA A 351 -21.43 16.51 -22.69
C ALA A 351 -20.87 15.79 -21.44
N GLY A 352 -21.37 16.12 -20.23
CA GLY A 352 -20.92 15.51 -18.98
C GLY A 352 -19.58 16.04 -18.43
N ASN A 353 -19.15 17.20 -18.85
CA ASN A 353 -17.88 17.82 -18.41
C ASN A 353 -17.88 18.32 -16.95
N ARG A 354 -18.96 18.03 -16.18
CA ARG A 354 -19.07 18.31 -14.74
C ARG A 354 -19.29 17.05 -13.91
N THR A 355 -19.05 15.89 -14.49
CA THR A 355 -19.17 14.60 -13.77
C THR A 355 -17.86 14.23 -13.05
N LEU A 356 -17.92 13.22 -12.19
CA LEU A 356 -16.77 12.71 -11.44
C LEU A 356 -15.54 12.47 -12.32
N ALA A 357 -14.39 12.94 -11.86
CA ALA A 357 -13.07 12.86 -12.50
C ALA A 357 -12.93 13.62 -13.82
N SER A 358 -13.92 14.41 -14.25
CA SER A 358 -13.78 15.34 -15.38
C SER A 358 -12.77 16.45 -15.05
N LEU A 359 -12.25 17.11 -16.11
CA LEU A 359 -11.71 18.45 -15.96
C LEU A 359 -12.90 19.40 -15.95
N TYR A 360 -13.29 19.83 -14.77
CA TYR A 360 -14.55 20.50 -14.50
C TYR A 360 -14.84 21.66 -15.47
N ASP A 361 -16.03 21.64 -16.05
CA ASP A 361 -16.57 22.58 -17.03
C ASP A 361 -15.80 22.67 -18.38
N LEU A 362 -14.79 21.79 -18.58
CA LEU A 362 -13.95 21.79 -19.78
C LEU A 362 -14.05 20.45 -20.53
N ILE A 363 -13.61 19.35 -19.92
CA ILE A 363 -13.46 18.05 -20.60
C ILE A 363 -14.13 16.93 -19.78
N PRO A 364 -15.04 16.15 -20.34
CA PRO A 364 -15.68 15.05 -19.65
C PRO A 364 -14.71 13.90 -19.38
N SER A 365 -14.92 13.16 -18.28
CA SER A 365 -14.21 11.92 -18.01
C SER A 365 -14.84 10.75 -18.77
N TYR A 366 -13.99 9.86 -19.31
CA TYR A 366 -14.41 8.64 -19.99
C TYR A 366 -14.57 7.49 -19.01
N LYS A 367 -15.78 7.27 -18.51
CA LYS A 367 -16.13 6.18 -17.61
C LYS A 367 -16.95 5.15 -18.38
N LEU A 368 -16.28 4.32 -19.16
CA LEU A 368 -16.92 3.31 -20.03
C LEU A 368 -17.61 2.18 -19.26
N ASP A 369 -17.26 2.00 -17.97
CA ASP A 369 -17.75 0.91 -17.15
C ASP A 369 -18.01 1.39 -15.72
N LYS A 370 -19.14 0.99 -15.15
CA LYS A 370 -19.49 1.29 -13.74
C LYS A 370 -18.46 0.75 -12.73
N ARG A 371 -17.61 -0.19 -13.12
CA ARG A 371 -16.50 -0.69 -12.29
C ARG A 371 -15.43 0.36 -12.00
N PHE A 372 -15.32 1.42 -12.78
CA PHE A 372 -14.35 2.49 -12.57
C PHE A 372 -14.68 3.35 -11.35
N GLN A 373 -15.93 3.40 -10.94
CA GLN A 373 -16.41 4.15 -9.80
C GLN A 373 -16.92 3.19 -8.71
N ARG A 374 -16.54 3.42 -7.46
CA ARG A 374 -17.08 2.71 -6.30
C ARG A 374 -18.46 3.29 -5.95
N LYS A 375 -19.23 2.54 -5.17
CA LYS A 375 -20.52 3.01 -4.68
C LYS A 375 -20.36 4.25 -3.80
N ILE A 376 -21.40 5.08 -3.74
CA ILE A 376 -21.44 6.19 -2.78
C ILE A 376 -21.28 5.63 -1.36
N GLY A 377 -20.44 6.29 -0.56
CA GLY A 377 -20.03 5.83 0.77
C GLY A 377 -18.77 4.95 0.79
N ASP A 378 -18.31 4.44 -0.36
CA ASP A 378 -17.06 3.70 -0.47
C ASP A 378 -15.89 4.63 -0.85
N TRP A 379 -14.68 4.22 -0.47
CA TRP A 379 -13.44 4.92 -0.85
C TRP A 379 -13.12 4.72 -2.32
N ASN A 380 -12.87 5.82 -3.02
CA ASN A 380 -12.31 5.86 -4.37
C ASN A 380 -10.88 6.41 -4.32
N GLN A 381 -10.04 6.00 -5.27
CA GLN A 381 -8.73 6.58 -5.47
C GLN A 381 -8.73 7.45 -6.72
N GLY A 382 -8.38 8.71 -6.53
CA GLY A 382 -8.07 9.64 -7.62
C GLY A 382 -6.57 9.76 -7.84
N ARG A 383 -6.18 10.07 -9.08
CA ARG A 383 -4.79 10.38 -9.42
C ARG A 383 -4.75 11.42 -10.52
N ILE A 384 -3.92 12.44 -10.34
CA ILE A 384 -3.64 13.48 -11.32
C ILE A 384 -2.16 13.37 -11.69
N VAL A 385 -1.85 13.29 -12.98
CA VAL A 385 -0.47 13.32 -13.47
C VAL A 385 -0.31 14.52 -14.38
N VAL A 386 0.60 15.40 -14.06
CA VAL A 386 0.99 16.54 -14.89
C VAL A 386 2.44 16.31 -15.33
N TYR A 387 2.62 16.01 -16.62
CA TYR A 387 3.95 15.80 -17.17
C TYR A 387 4.68 17.12 -17.52
N PRO A 388 6.02 17.12 -17.59
CA PRO A 388 6.80 18.31 -17.96
C PRO A 388 6.43 18.88 -19.35
N ASN A 389 5.90 18.07 -20.26
CA ASN A 389 5.44 18.47 -21.59
C ASN A 389 4.00 19.00 -21.64
N ASN A 390 3.41 19.34 -20.48
CA ASN A 390 2.02 19.83 -20.31
C ASN A 390 0.91 18.79 -20.60
N ILE A 391 1.22 17.54 -20.84
CA ILE A 391 0.20 16.47 -20.86
C ILE A 391 -0.32 16.27 -19.42
N VAL A 392 -1.62 16.24 -19.27
CA VAL A 392 -2.30 15.99 -17.98
C VAL A 392 -3.22 14.79 -18.11
N GLN A 393 -3.20 13.95 -17.09
CA GLN A 393 -4.06 12.77 -17.00
C GLN A 393 -4.85 12.78 -15.70
N HIS A 394 -6.14 12.44 -15.79
CA HIS A 394 -6.94 12.05 -14.63
C HIS A 394 -7.15 10.55 -14.63
N TRP A 395 -7.03 9.96 -13.45
CA TRP A 395 -7.23 8.53 -13.21
C TRP A 395 -8.24 8.34 -12.08
N LEU A 396 -9.07 7.31 -12.21
CA LEU A 396 -10.05 6.91 -11.20
C LEU A 396 -9.92 5.40 -10.95
N ASN A 397 -9.64 5.00 -9.72
CA ASN A 397 -9.49 3.60 -9.30
C ASN A 397 -8.55 2.78 -10.21
N GLY A 398 -7.42 3.38 -10.63
CA GLY A 398 -6.42 2.74 -11.48
C GLY A 398 -6.69 2.81 -12.99
N PHE A 399 -7.81 3.42 -13.42
CA PHE A 399 -8.15 3.60 -14.84
C PHE A 399 -7.94 5.04 -15.29
N LYS A 400 -7.22 5.25 -16.40
CA LYS A 400 -7.10 6.58 -17.01
C LYS A 400 -8.44 6.95 -17.64
N VAL A 401 -9.06 8.01 -17.13
CA VAL A 401 -10.40 8.47 -17.56
C VAL A 401 -10.38 9.77 -18.34
N LEU A 402 -9.24 10.46 -18.37
CA LEU A 402 -9.08 11.72 -19.09
C LEU A 402 -7.60 11.94 -19.41
N GLU A 403 -7.32 12.51 -20.59
CA GLU A 403 -6.00 13.02 -20.97
C GLU A 403 -6.17 14.28 -21.84
N TYR A 404 -5.36 15.30 -21.61
CA TYR A 404 -5.34 16.51 -22.39
C TYR A 404 -3.98 17.19 -22.33
N GLU A 405 -3.75 18.12 -23.27
CA GLU A 405 -2.57 18.96 -23.31
C GLU A 405 -2.93 20.38 -22.84
N ARG A 406 -2.40 20.78 -21.70
CA ARG A 406 -2.51 22.13 -21.14
C ARG A 406 -1.71 23.11 -22.03
N LYS A 407 -2.15 24.35 -22.14
CA LYS A 407 -1.53 25.40 -22.97
C LYS A 407 -1.58 25.11 -24.50
N SER A 408 -2.38 24.17 -24.94
CA SER A 408 -2.64 23.93 -26.36
C SER A 408 -3.77 24.85 -26.89
N ASN A 409 -3.83 25.07 -28.20
CA ASN A 409 -4.91 25.82 -28.82
C ASN A 409 -6.29 25.17 -28.55
N ILE A 410 -6.35 23.85 -28.44
CA ILE A 410 -7.58 23.13 -28.09
C ILE A 410 -7.99 23.47 -26.65
N PHE A 411 -7.06 23.44 -25.73
CA PHE A 411 -7.31 23.79 -24.33
C PHE A 411 -7.80 25.26 -24.22
N ASP A 412 -7.14 26.19 -24.89
CA ASP A 412 -7.53 27.62 -24.90
C ASP A 412 -8.93 27.82 -25.47
N ALA A 413 -9.30 27.09 -26.53
CA ALA A 413 -10.64 27.13 -27.12
C ALA A 413 -11.72 26.55 -26.16
N LEU A 414 -11.39 25.56 -25.35
CA LEU A 414 -12.29 25.04 -24.33
C LEU A 414 -12.48 26.06 -23.19
N VAL A 415 -11.40 26.69 -22.71
CA VAL A 415 -11.45 27.75 -21.69
C VAL A 415 -12.33 28.92 -22.16
N ALA A 416 -12.18 29.37 -23.42
CA ALA A 416 -12.96 30.46 -23.99
C ALA A 416 -14.47 30.16 -24.10
N ARG A 417 -14.90 28.90 -23.96
CA ARG A 417 -16.32 28.49 -23.97
C ARG A 417 -16.85 28.06 -22.61
N SER A 418 -16.05 28.22 -21.57
CA SER A 418 -16.38 27.81 -20.21
C SER A 418 -16.62 29.00 -19.30
N LYS A 419 -17.04 28.76 -18.05
CA LYS A 419 -17.14 29.77 -17.01
C LYS A 419 -15.78 30.45 -16.68
N TYR A 420 -14.68 29.85 -17.14
CA TYR A 420 -13.32 30.33 -16.87
C TYR A 420 -12.80 31.36 -17.88
N GLU A 421 -13.56 31.69 -18.95
CA GLU A 421 -13.20 32.69 -19.96
C GLU A 421 -12.74 34.02 -19.35
N LYS A 422 -13.41 34.44 -18.27
CA LYS A 422 -13.11 35.68 -17.57
C LYS A 422 -11.74 35.74 -16.88
N TYR A 423 -11.12 34.56 -16.63
CA TYR A 423 -9.82 34.47 -15.93
C TYR A 423 -8.69 34.35 -16.95
N LYS A 424 -8.11 35.49 -17.30
CA LYS A 424 -7.01 35.54 -18.28
C LYS A 424 -5.80 34.71 -17.80
N GLY A 425 -5.40 33.75 -18.61
CA GLY A 425 -4.29 32.85 -18.27
C GLY A 425 -4.70 31.69 -17.35
N PHE A 426 -6.01 31.35 -17.29
CA PHE A 426 -6.49 30.18 -16.56
C PHE A 426 -5.76 28.90 -16.99
N GLY A 427 -5.21 28.17 -16.03
CA GLY A 427 -4.45 26.95 -16.25
C GLY A 427 -3.08 27.12 -16.95
N ALA A 428 -2.64 28.35 -17.26
CA ALA A 428 -1.39 28.60 -17.97
C ALA A 428 -0.14 28.74 -17.06
N GLY A 429 -0.33 28.86 -15.74
CA GLY A 429 0.77 28.97 -14.77
C GLY A 429 1.77 27.82 -14.87
N ASP A 430 3.06 28.07 -14.62
CA ASP A 430 4.08 27.02 -14.60
C ASP A 430 4.04 26.20 -13.31
N LYS A 431 3.58 26.81 -12.21
CA LYS A 431 3.34 26.19 -10.92
C LYS A 431 2.06 26.73 -10.30
N GLY A 432 1.48 25.98 -9.38
CA GLY A 432 0.34 26.42 -8.57
C GLY A 432 0.13 25.51 -7.38
N ASN A 433 -0.71 25.96 -6.46
CA ASN A 433 -1.05 25.21 -5.26
C ASN A 433 -2.07 24.09 -5.57
N ILE A 434 -2.15 23.13 -4.67
CA ILE A 434 -3.21 22.12 -4.62
C ILE A 434 -4.26 22.58 -3.62
N LEU A 435 -5.54 22.44 -3.96
CA LEU A 435 -6.66 22.90 -3.15
C LEU A 435 -7.67 21.76 -2.98
N LEU A 436 -8.23 21.65 -1.79
CA LEU A 436 -9.42 20.85 -1.49
C LEU A 436 -10.63 21.76 -1.37
N GLN A 437 -11.69 21.46 -2.11
CA GLN A 437 -12.88 22.29 -2.19
C GLN A 437 -13.89 21.96 -1.09
N ASP A 438 -14.40 23.00 -0.44
CA ASP A 438 -15.60 22.97 0.40
C ASP A 438 -16.81 23.45 -0.41
N HIS A 439 -17.70 22.52 -0.74
CA HIS A 439 -18.97 22.83 -1.42
C HIS A 439 -20.19 22.65 -0.49
N GLY A 440 -19.96 22.60 0.83
CA GLY A 440 -21.04 22.42 1.82
C GLY A 440 -21.61 21.00 1.89
N ASN A 441 -20.86 20.01 1.41
CA ASN A 441 -21.27 18.62 1.41
C ASN A 441 -20.31 17.73 2.19
N ASN A 442 -20.79 16.60 2.70
CA ASN A 442 -19.96 15.66 3.44
C ASN A 442 -19.07 14.86 2.49
N VAL A 443 -17.80 15.18 2.51
CA VAL A 443 -16.73 14.51 1.75
C VAL A 443 -15.54 14.23 2.64
N SER A 444 -14.89 13.09 2.48
CA SER A 444 -13.70 12.74 3.23
C SER A 444 -12.52 12.49 2.29
N PHE A 445 -11.29 12.83 2.75
CA PHE A 445 -10.04 12.62 2.05
C PHE A 445 -9.00 11.95 2.94
N LYS A 446 -8.11 11.16 2.35
CA LYS A 446 -6.93 10.57 2.99
C LYS A 446 -5.87 10.21 1.97
N ASN A 447 -4.69 9.77 2.41
CA ASN A 447 -3.61 9.30 1.55
C ASN A 447 -3.23 10.30 0.43
N LEU A 448 -3.22 11.60 0.75
CA LEU A 448 -2.80 12.63 -0.19
C LEU A 448 -1.28 12.58 -0.33
N LYS A 449 -0.80 12.06 -1.46
CA LYS A 449 0.62 11.87 -1.76
C LYS A 449 0.99 12.58 -3.06
N ILE A 450 2.10 13.28 -3.06
CA ILE A 450 2.60 13.99 -4.24
C ILE A 450 4.07 13.69 -4.50
N ARG A 451 4.47 13.60 -5.75
CA ARG A 451 5.87 13.66 -6.16
C ARG A 451 6.04 14.60 -7.34
N GLU A 452 7.15 15.31 -7.38
CA GLU A 452 7.52 16.12 -8.54
C GLU A 452 8.09 15.23 -9.64
N LEU A 453 7.70 15.51 -10.88
CA LEU A 453 8.21 14.85 -12.09
C LEU A 453 9.29 15.74 -12.74
N LYS A 454 10.33 15.11 -13.29
CA LYS A 454 11.46 15.78 -13.94
C LYS A 454 11.43 15.56 -15.43
#